data_6a52206ea4cdb68c11a5774dedd27b8d
#
_entry.id   6a52206ea4cdb68c11a5774dedd27b8d
#
_cell.length_a   1.000
_cell.length_b   1.000
_cell.length_c   1.000
_cell.angle_alpha   90.00
_cell.angle_beta   90.00
_cell.angle_gamma   90.00
#
_symmetry.space_group_name_H-M   'P 1'
#
loop_
_entity.id
_entity.type
_entity.pdbx_description
1 polymer ?
#
loop_
_entity_poly.entity_id
_entity_poly.type
_entity_poly.pdbx_seq_one_letter_code
_entity_poly.pdbx_strand_id
1 'polypeptide(L)'
;MRMNWPALLCLWVGALLPMASSAATLPQTLEAADTLPTLRTVIVARHGTVLAERGFHGGRVDRPTNIKSASKTVVAALVGIAIDKSLLDGVDQPIAPLLKDDLPAKPDLRLSQITIGHLLSMQAGLARTSGPNYGRWVGSRNWVRDVLAQPFEDAPGGGMLYSTGSTHLLSAILTRVTGKSTLQLSKDWLGQQPGFAITAWARDPQGVYFGGNQMSMTPRSLLAFGELFRSGGRSTDGRHVMSARWIAASWAPRSRSVFTGDGYGYGWFARRIGGQDVRFAWGYGGQMLYIVPALDLVVVMTSDPDQPSGSSGYLLELHALLARIMATPELAAR
;
A
#
# COMPACT_ATOMS: atom_id res chain seq x y z
N MET A 1 86.61 -31.58 -15.38
CA MET A 1 85.30 -32.00 -15.77
C MET A 1 84.27 -31.54 -14.70
N ARG A 2 83.58 -30.46 -14.92
CA ARG A 2 82.55 -29.96 -13.99
C ARG A 2 81.20 -30.20 -14.66
N MET A 3 80.37 -31.02 -14.07
CA MET A 3 79.05 -31.33 -14.50
C MET A 3 78.04 -30.31 -13.91
N ASN A 4 77.36 -29.50 -14.76
CA ASN A 4 76.30 -28.63 -14.36
C ASN A 4 74.98 -29.39 -14.45
N TRP A 5 74.21 -29.43 -13.33
CA TRP A 5 72.86 -29.88 -13.31
C TRP A 5 71.90 -28.64 -13.40
N PRO A 6 70.88 -28.67 -14.23
CA PRO A 6 69.88 -27.60 -14.20
C PRO A 6 68.82 -27.89 -13.10
N ALA A 7 68.55 -26.89 -12.28
CA ALA A 7 67.48 -26.91 -11.31
C ALA A 7 66.13 -26.72 -12.02
N LEU A 8 65.23 -27.70 -11.93
CA LEU A 8 63.86 -27.60 -12.34
C LEU A 8 63.07 -26.75 -11.31
N LEU A 9 62.65 -25.57 -11.68
CA LEU A 9 61.70 -24.71 -10.94
C LEU A 9 60.27 -25.20 -11.22
N CYS A 10 59.62 -25.93 -10.31
CA CYS A 10 58.19 -26.24 -10.38
C CYS A 10 57.39 -25.00 -9.98
N LEU A 11 56.82 -24.30 -10.96
CA LEU A 11 55.80 -23.26 -10.77
C LEU A 11 54.49 -23.93 -10.37
N TRP A 12 54.09 -23.82 -9.09
CA TRP A 12 52.74 -24.11 -8.63
C TRP A 12 51.84 -22.96 -9.04
N VAL A 13 51.03 -23.14 -10.11
CA VAL A 13 49.92 -22.27 -10.43
C VAL A 13 48.74 -22.70 -9.56
N GLY A 14 48.56 -22.02 -8.44
CA GLY A 14 47.39 -22.18 -7.59
C GLY A 14 46.18 -21.64 -8.35
N ALA A 15 45.31 -22.53 -8.81
CA ALA A 15 44.00 -22.16 -9.38
C ALA A 15 43.13 -21.59 -8.25
N LEU A 16 43.00 -20.26 -8.20
CA LEU A 16 41.96 -19.55 -7.43
C LEU A 16 40.63 -19.91 -8.06
N LEU A 17 39.95 -20.91 -7.54
CA LEU A 17 38.56 -21.16 -7.83
C LEU A 17 37.75 -19.94 -7.28
N PRO A 18 36.90 -19.29 -8.09
CA PRO A 18 36.04 -18.25 -7.59
C PRO A 18 35.09 -18.89 -6.56
N MET A 19 35.20 -18.47 -5.29
CA MET A 19 34.18 -18.79 -4.30
C MET A 19 32.88 -18.20 -4.80
N ALA A 20 31.97 -19.04 -5.27
CA ALA A 20 30.61 -18.65 -5.56
C ALA A 20 30.03 -18.12 -4.23
N SER A 21 29.85 -16.81 -4.12
CA SER A 21 29.15 -16.22 -2.99
C SER A 21 27.73 -16.79 -2.99
N SER A 22 27.44 -17.67 -2.05
CA SER A 22 26.09 -18.19 -1.85
C SER A 22 25.17 -17.01 -1.54
N ALA A 23 24.07 -16.88 -2.29
CA ALA A 23 23.08 -15.86 -1.99
C ALA A 23 22.57 -16.02 -0.55
N ALA A 24 22.42 -14.90 0.15
CA ALA A 24 21.92 -14.92 1.54
C ALA A 24 20.54 -15.58 1.62
N THR A 25 20.32 -16.45 2.59
CA THR A 25 19.02 -17.06 2.86
C THR A 25 18.02 -16.05 3.37
N LEU A 26 16.72 -16.38 3.35
CA LEU A 26 15.68 -15.50 3.88
C LEU A 26 15.89 -15.16 5.37
N PRO A 27 16.23 -16.11 6.27
CA PRO A 27 16.58 -15.78 7.66
C PRO A 27 17.76 -14.80 7.78
N GLN A 28 18.85 -15.01 7.02
CA GLN A 28 20.01 -14.12 7.03
C GLN A 28 19.66 -12.73 6.50
N THR A 29 18.84 -12.65 5.46
CA THR A 29 18.35 -11.38 4.90
C THR A 29 17.52 -10.60 5.92
N LEU A 30 16.65 -11.29 6.67
CA LEU A 30 15.86 -10.65 7.73
C LEU A 30 16.72 -10.29 8.95
N GLU A 31 17.75 -11.05 9.28
CA GLU A 31 18.70 -10.69 10.34
C GLU A 31 19.45 -9.41 10.00
N ALA A 32 19.95 -9.28 8.78
CA ALA A 32 20.63 -8.08 8.30
C ALA A 32 19.72 -6.83 8.29
N ALA A 33 18.42 -6.99 8.26
CA ALA A 33 17.45 -5.88 8.32
C ALA A 33 17.37 -5.22 9.71
N ASP A 34 17.97 -5.80 10.76
CA ASP A 34 18.06 -5.19 12.09
C ASP A 34 18.83 -3.85 12.10
N THR A 35 19.63 -3.61 11.05
CA THR A 35 20.31 -2.32 10.83
C THR A 35 19.35 -1.16 10.48
N LEU A 36 18.08 -1.43 10.19
CA LEU A 36 17.06 -0.42 9.89
C LEU A 36 16.36 0.03 11.20
N PRO A 37 16.71 1.17 11.80
CA PRO A 37 16.35 1.48 13.19
C PRO A 37 14.86 1.73 13.40
N THR A 38 14.15 2.12 12.34
CA THR A 38 12.71 2.40 12.39
C THR A 38 11.85 1.19 12.03
N LEU A 39 12.43 0.12 11.46
CA LEU A 39 11.72 -1.12 11.13
C LEU A 39 11.17 -1.78 12.39
N ARG A 40 9.94 -2.26 12.34
CA ARG A 40 9.28 -2.93 13.48
C ARG A 40 8.91 -4.38 13.17
N THR A 41 8.41 -4.68 11.98
CA THR A 41 8.08 -6.05 11.60
C THR A 41 8.29 -6.30 10.12
N VAL A 42 8.63 -7.53 9.78
CA VAL A 42 8.58 -8.05 8.40
C VAL A 42 7.83 -9.38 8.43
N ILE A 43 6.90 -9.57 7.49
CA ILE A 43 6.26 -10.86 7.20
C ILE A 43 6.42 -11.12 5.71
N VAL A 44 6.88 -12.32 5.36
CA VAL A 44 7.04 -12.80 4.00
C VAL A 44 6.14 -14.01 3.79
N ALA A 45 5.20 -13.93 2.86
CA ALA A 45 4.31 -15.04 2.51
C ALA A 45 4.34 -15.29 1.00
N ARG A 46 4.40 -16.56 0.59
CA ARG A 46 4.38 -17.01 -0.79
C ARG A 46 3.34 -18.11 -0.96
N HIS A 47 2.57 -18.07 -2.04
CA HIS A 47 1.50 -19.03 -2.31
C HIS A 47 0.50 -19.16 -1.14
N GLY A 48 0.25 -18.07 -0.39
CA GLY A 48 -0.63 -18.08 0.79
C GLY A 48 0.01 -18.65 2.06
N THR A 49 1.28 -19.06 2.02
CA THR A 49 2.00 -19.63 3.18
C THR A 49 3.04 -18.64 3.69
N VAL A 50 3.04 -18.39 5.00
CA VAL A 50 4.08 -17.58 5.65
C VAL A 50 5.38 -18.36 5.66
N LEU A 51 6.41 -17.83 4.98
CA LEU A 51 7.77 -18.38 4.93
C LEU A 51 8.62 -17.87 6.11
N ALA A 52 8.42 -16.59 6.48
CA ALA A 52 9.12 -16.00 7.60
C ALA A 52 8.32 -14.82 8.18
N GLU A 53 8.42 -14.61 9.47
CA GLU A 53 7.98 -13.41 10.17
C GLU A 53 8.99 -13.04 11.25
N ARG A 54 9.28 -11.74 11.40
CA ARG A 54 10.23 -11.23 12.39
C ARG A 54 9.81 -9.88 12.94
N GLY A 55 9.95 -9.72 14.26
CA GLY A 55 9.90 -8.44 14.95
C GLY A 55 11.30 -7.84 15.11
N PHE A 56 11.41 -6.51 15.05
CA PHE A 56 12.62 -5.72 15.20
C PHE A 56 12.39 -4.64 16.25
N HIS A 57 13.39 -4.31 17.04
CA HIS A 57 13.36 -3.19 18.00
C HIS A 57 12.09 -3.19 18.88
N GLY A 58 11.70 -4.36 19.38
CA GLY A 58 10.52 -4.56 20.21
C GLY A 58 9.18 -4.63 19.43
N GLY A 59 9.22 -4.58 18.10
CA GLY A 59 8.06 -4.79 17.22
C GLY A 59 7.52 -6.22 17.31
N ARG A 60 6.21 -6.38 17.11
CA ARG A 60 5.51 -7.67 17.15
C ARG A 60 4.49 -7.75 16.04
N VAL A 61 4.44 -8.89 15.34
CA VAL A 61 3.53 -9.12 14.19
C VAL A 61 2.05 -9.27 14.59
N ASP A 62 1.80 -9.54 15.86
CA ASP A 62 0.45 -9.67 16.46
C ASP A 62 -0.01 -8.40 17.19
N ARG A 63 0.81 -7.35 17.25
CA ARG A 63 0.47 -6.08 17.89
C ARG A 63 -0.01 -5.06 16.86
N PRO A 64 -1.17 -4.40 17.08
CA PRO A 64 -1.67 -3.39 16.16
C PRO A 64 -0.72 -2.20 16.02
N THR A 65 -0.60 -1.68 14.80
CA THR A 65 0.05 -0.42 14.48
C THR A 65 -0.84 0.42 13.57
N ASN A 66 -0.63 1.75 13.58
CA ASN A 66 -1.32 2.66 12.68
C ASN A 66 -0.70 2.55 11.27
N ILE A 67 -1.46 2.00 10.32
CA ILE A 67 -0.98 1.79 8.94
C ILE A 67 -0.99 3.06 8.09
N LYS A 68 -1.40 4.22 8.67
CA LYS A 68 -1.39 5.53 8.01
C LYS A 68 -2.06 5.46 6.63
N SER A 69 -1.44 6.06 5.60
CA SER A 69 -2.01 6.12 4.25
C SER A 69 -2.13 4.77 3.52
N ALA A 70 -1.52 3.69 4.02
CA ALA A 70 -1.78 2.35 3.48
C ALA A 70 -3.26 1.96 3.60
N SER A 71 -4.00 2.58 4.53
CA SER A 71 -5.47 2.43 4.67
C SER A 71 -6.27 2.88 3.44
N LYS A 72 -5.68 3.67 2.52
CA LYS A 72 -6.32 4.06 1.26
C LYS A 72 -6.65 2.86 0.38
N THR A 73 -5.82 1.82 0.41
CA THR A 73 -6.11 0.57 -0.32
C THR A 73 -7.31 -0.18 0.24
N VAL A 74 -7.50 -0.12 1.57
CA VAL A 74 -8.67 -0.72 2.23
C VAL A 74 -9.96 0.00 1.81
N VAL A 75 -9.96 1.34 1.82
CA VAL A 75 -11.13 2.12 1.36
C VAL A 75 -11.39 1.87 -0.14
N ALA A 76 -10.33 1.80 -0.97
CA ALA A 76 -10.47 1.46 -2.39
C ALA A 76 -11.07 0.06 -2.60
N ALA A 77 -10.69 -0.93 -1.79
CA ALA A 77 -11.29 -2.26 -1.83
C ALA A 77 -12.79 -2.22 -1.51
N LEU A 78 -13.21 -1.44 -0.49
CA LEU A 78 -14.62 -1.25 -0.16
C LEU A 78 -15.41 -0.59 -1.31
N VAL A 79 -14.81 0.37 -2.01
CA VAL A 79 -15.42 0.96 -3.21
C VAL A 79 -15.62 -0.10 -4.30
N GLY A 80 -14.62 -0.93 -4.55
CA GLY A 80 -14.72 -2.02 -5.53
C GLY A 80 -15.82 -3.02 -5.20
N ILE A 81 -15.92 -3.41 -3.94
CA ILE A 81 -16.99 -4.31 -3.48
C ILE A 81 -18.37 -3.63 -3.61
N ALA A 82 -18.45 -2.32 -3.34
CA ALA A 82 -19.70 -1.57 -3.52
C ALA A 82 -20.13 -1.53 -5.00
N ILE A 83 -19.18 -1.41 -5.93
CA ILE A 83 -19.42 -1.50 -7.38
C ILE A 83 -19.85 -2.92 -7.77
N ASP A 84 -19.13 -3.95 -7.30
CA ASP A 84 -19.48 -5.36 -7.55
C ASP A 84 -20.89 -5.71 -7.04
N LYS A 85 -21.36 -5.00 -6.00
CA LYS A 85 -22.72 -5.13 -5.41
C LYS A 85 -23.76 -4.18 -6.02
N SER A 86 -23.42 -3.43 -7.05
CA SER A 86 -24.28 -2.42 -7.68
C SER A 86 -24.82 -1.35 -6.70
N LEU A 87 -24.07 -1.04 -5.65
CA LEU A 87 -24.34 0.06 -4.72
C LEU A 87 -23.72 1.37 -5.21
N LEU A 88 -22.77 1.27 -6.12
CA LEU A 88 -22.21 2.35 -6.93
C LEU A 88 -22.25 1.93 -8.40
N ASP A 89 -22.54 2.86 -9.31
CA ASP A 89 -22.68 2.57 -10.74
C ASP A 89 -21.34 2.24 -11.41
N GLY A 90 -20.22 2.71 -10.84
CA GLY A 90 -18.88 2.48 -11.35
C GLY A 90 -17.92 3.62 -11.03
N VAL A 91 -16.72 3.53 -11.60
CA VAL A 91 -15.67 4.54 -11.39
C VAL A 91 -15.95 5.87 -12.07
N ASP A 92 -16.79 5.88 -13.11
CA ASP A 92 -17.14 7.09 -13.85
C ASP A 92 -18.35 7.81 -13.23
N GLN A 93 -18.93 7.28 -12.15
CA GLN A 93 -20.05 7.89 -11.45
C GLN A 93 -19.64 9.24 -10.85
N PRO A 94 -20.36 10.37 -11.17
CA PRO A 94 -20.10 11.67 -10.57
C PRO A 94 -20.38 11.66 -9.07
N ILE A 95 -19.52 12.34 -8.29
CA ILE A 95 -19.65 12.39 -6.83
C ILE A 95 -20.63 13.46 -6.33
N ALA A 96 -20.88 14.49 -7.11
CA ALA A 96 -21.68 15.63 -6.67
C ALA A 96 -23.11 15.23 -6.23
N PRO A 97 -23.85 14.35 -6.95
CA PRO A 97 -25.16 13.88 -6.48
C PRO A 97 -25.07 13.08 -5.18
N LEU A 98 -23.99 12.32 -4.97
CA LEU A 98 -23.77 11.49 -3.77
C LEU A 98 -23.40 12.32 -2.52
N LEU A 99 -22.93 13.55 -2.72
CA LEU A 99 -22.47 14.48 -1.68
C LEU A 99 -23.24 15.82 -1.71
N LYS A 100 -24.45 15.85 -2.29
CA LYS A 100 -25.24 17.07 -2.54
C LYS A 100 -25.41 17.97 -1.32
N ASP A 101 -25.59 17.38 -0.13
CA ASP A 101 -25.85 18.11 1.11
C ASP A 101 -24.59 18.78 1.70
N ASP A 102 -23.40 18.47 1.16
CA ASP A 102 -22.12 19.05 1.58
C ASP A 102 -21.49 19.97 0.53
N LEU A 103 -22.13 20.12 -0.63
CA LEU A 103 -21.61 21.04 -1.64
C LEU A 103 -21.62 22.48 -1.11
N PRO A 104 -20.65 23.33 -1.50
CA PRO A 104 -20.67 24.75 -1.23
C PRO A 104 -21.96 25.40 -1.78
N ALA A 105 -22.43 26.49 -1.17
CA ALA A 105 -23.61 27.21 -1.64
C ALA A 105 -23.49 27.73 -3.08
N LYS A 106 -22.27 28.01 -3.53
CA LYS A 106 -21.92 28.36 -4.92
C LYS A 106 -20.81 27.40 -5.38
N PRO A 107 -21.16 26.19 -5.82
CA PRO A 107 -20.17 25.20 -6.22
C PRO A 107 -19.48 25.61 -7.53
N ASP A 108 -18.17 25.39 -7.62
CA ASP A 108 -17.47 25.44 -8.91
C ASP A 108 -18.06 24.34 -9.83
N LEU A 109 -18.29 24.67 -11.09
CA LEU A 109 -18.90 23.76 -12.05
C LEU A 109 -18.08 22.47 -12.23
N ARG A 110 -16.77 22.52 -12.02
CA ARG A 110 -15.87 21.35 -12.09
C ARG A 110 -16.19 20.30 -11.02
N LEU A 111 -16.83 20.63 -9.89
CA LEU A 111 -17.27 19.65 -8.90
C LEU A 111 -18.22 18.60 -9.49
N SER A 112 -19.05 18.97 -10.46
CA SER A 112 -19.95 18.03 -11.15
C SER A 112 -19.21 17.04 -12.06
N GLN A 113 -17.95 17.31 -12.39
CA GLN A 113 -17.11 16.48 -13.27
C GLN A 113 -16.22 15.52 -12.47
N ILE A 114 -16.12 15.69 -11.15
CA ILE A 114 -15.33 14.76 -10.31
C ILE A 114 -16.08 13.44 -10.22
N THR A 115 -15.38 12.34 -10.50
CA THR A 115 -15.91 10.98 -10.43
C THR A 115 -15.30 10.18 -9.27
N ILE A 116 -15.88 9.04 -8.96
CA ILE A 116 -15.31 8.04 -8.02
C ILE A 116 -13.88 7.68 -8.42
N GLY A 117 -13.63 7.46 -9.72
CA GLY A 117 -12.31 7.15 -10.27
C GLY A 117 -11.30 8.26 -10.05
N HIS A 118 -11.69 9.53 -10.20
CA HIS A 118 -10.81 10.67 -9.93
C HIS A 118 -10.41 10.74 -8.45
N LEU A 119 -11.30 10.43 -7.52
CA LEU A 119 -10.96 10.35 -6.09
C LEU A 119 -10.00 9.20 -5.80
N LEU A 120 -10.27 8.00 -6.37
CA LEU A 120 -9.44 6.81 -6.19
C LEU A 120 -8.03 6.97 -6.73
N SER A 121 -7.85 7.68 -7.85
CA SER A 121 -6.58 7.89 -8.54
C SER A 121 -5.87 9.19 -8.17
N MET A 122 -6.40 9.94 -7.17
CA MET A 122 -5.85 11.23 -6.72
C MET A 122 -5.86 12.32 -7.81
N GLN A 123 -6.86 12.31 -8.68
CA GLN A 123 -7.01 13.22 -9.82
C GLN A 123 -8.29 14.08 -9.71
N ALA A 124 -8.75 14.38 -8.50
CA ALA A 124 -9.93 15.22 -8.30
C ALA A 124 -9.78 16.67 -8.80
N GLY A 125 -8.55 17.14 -8.97
CA GLY A 125 -8.23 18.52 -9.36
C GLY A 125 -8.31 19.52 -8.20
N LEU A 126 -8.88 19.16 -7.05
CA LEU A 126 -8.96 20.01 -5.86
C LEU A 126 -7.61 20.13 -5.16
N ALA A 127 -7.33 21.28 -4.57
CA ALA A 127 -6.15 21.49 -3.74
C ALA A 127 -6.06 20.39 -2.66
N ARG A 128 -4.88 19.80 -2.54
CA ARG A 128 -4.68 18.65 -1.67
C ARG A 128 -4.80 18.99 -0.18
N THR A 129 -5.39 18.10 0.61
CA THR A 129 -5.51 18.19 2.06
C THR A 129 -4.46 17.30 2.77
N SER A 130 -3.39 16.92 2.09
CA SER A 130 -2.23 16.22 2.65
C SER A 130 -1.02 17.15 2.77
N GLY A 131 0.02 16.70 3.49
CA GLY A 131 1.23 17.50 3.71
C GLY A 131 0.94 18.77 4.53
N PRO A 132 1.39 19.95 4.09
CA PRO A 132 1.22 21.20 4.89
C PRO A 132 -0.23 21.56 5.21
N ASN A 133 -1.18 21.15 4.37
CA ASN A 133 -2.61 21.47 4.56
C ASN A 133 -3.35 20.48 5.47
N TYR A 134 -2.70 19.38 5.87
CA TYR A 134 -3.35 18.30 6.63
C TYR A 134 -3.89 18.80 7.98
N GLY A 135 -3.08 19.53 8.76
CA GLY A 135 -3.50 20.03 10.08
C GLY A 135 -4.69 20.98 10.02
N ARG A 136 -4.71 21.89 9.02
CA ARG A 136 -5.83 22.81 8.80
C ARG A 136 -7.11 22.06 8.47
N TRP A 137 -7.03 21.06 7.57
CA TRP A 137 -8.18 20.27 7.16
C TRP A 137 -8.77 19.47 8.33
N VAL A 138 -7.96 18.70 9.07
CA VAL A 138 -8.45 17.89 10.21
C VAL A 138 -8.89 18.74 11.40
N GLY A 139 -8.48 20.02 11.47
CA GLY A 139 -8.98 21.02 12.42
C GLY A 139 -10.29 21.68 12.01
N SER A 140 -10.80 21.43 10.80
CA SER A 140 -12.06 21.99 10.33
C SER A 140 -13.28 21.33 11.00
N ARG A 141 -14.41 22.06 11.02
CA ARG A 141 -15.64 21.56 11.65
C ARG A 141 -16.33 20.44 10.86
N ASN A 142 -16.13 20.39 9.55
CA ASN A 142 -16.73 19.38 8.66
C ASN A 142 -15.72 19.07 7.55
N TRP A 143 -15.12 17.87 7.64
CA TRP A 143 -14.03 17.49 6.75
C TRP A 143 -14.49 17.27 5.30
N VAL A 144 -15.72 16.78 5.11
CA VAL A 144 -16.29 16.57 3.76
C VAL A 144 -16.52 17.91 3.07
N ARG A 145 -17.17 18.87 3.75
CA ARG A 145 -17.41 20.22 3.21
C ARG A 145 -16.12 20.97 2.95
N ASP A 146 -15.14 20.85 3.85
CA ASP A 146 -13.84 21.52 3.68
C ASP A 146 -13.13 21.01 2.42
N VAL A 147 -13.11 19.69 2.16
CA VAL A 147 -12.54 19.14 0.92
C VAL A 147 -13.25 19.65 -0.32
N LEU A 148 -14.60 19.63 -0.33
CA LEU A 148 -15.40 20.08 -1.47
C LEU A 148 -15.30 21.60 -1.72
N ALA A 149 -14.90 22.36 -0.72
CA ALA A 149 -14.67 23.81 -0.80
C ALA A 149 -13.23 24.18 -1.18
N GLN A 150 -12.33 23.22 -1.34
CA GLN A 150 -10.94 23.51 -1.76
C GLN A 150 -10.94 24.10 -3.19
N PRO A 151 -10.06 25.06 -3.48
CA PRO A 151 -9.90 25.56 -4.85
C PRO A 151 -9.39 24.46 -5.76
N PHE A 152 -9.71 24.56 -7.05
CA PHE A 152 -9.13 23.68 -8.07
C PHE A 152 -7.73 24.17 -8.45
N GLU A 153 -6.77 23.25 -8.39
CA GLU A 153 -5.39 23.42 -8.86
C GLU A 153 -5.17 22.79 -10.24
N ASP A 154 -6.10 21.86 -10.64
CA ASP A 154 -6.09 21.21 -11.95
C ASP A 154 -7.52 20.88 -12.38
N ALA A 155 -7.70 20.41 -13.62
CA ALA A 155 -8.96 19.83 -14.05
C ALA A 155 -9.17 18.44 -13.41
N PRO A 156 -10.45 18.02 -13.16
CA PRO A 156 -10.73 16.62 -12.83
C PRO A 156 -10.18 15.69 -13.91
N GLY A 157 -9.44 14.63 -13.50
CA GLY A 157 -8.73 13.73 -14.41
C GLY A 157 -7.34 14.22 -14.83
N GLY A 158 -6.89 15.38 -14.40
CA GLY A 158 -5.55 15.92 -14.63
C GLY A 158 -4.44 15.20 -13.88
N GLY A 159 -3.39 15.91 -13.47
CA GLY A 159 -2.26 15.36 -12.72
C GLY A 159 -2.62 14.83 -11.34
N MET A 160 -1.70 14.06 -10.73
CA MET A 160 -1.87 13.59 -9.36
C MET A 160 -1.76 14.76 -8.37
N LEU A 161 -2.82 15.01 -7.61
CA LEU A 161 -2.84 15.83 -6.40
C LEU A 161 -3.13 14.93 -5.20
N TYR A 162 -2.07 14.31 -4.64
CA TYR A 162 -2.22 13.32 -3.57
C TYR A 162 -2.90 13.93 -2.35
N SER A 163 -4.13 13.49 -2.07
CA SER A 163 -5.01 14.08 -1.06
C SER A 163 -5.71 13.03 -0.21
N THR A 164 -5.51 13.08 1.09
CA THR A 164 -6.23 12.21 2.03
C THR A 164 -7.73 12.53 2.04
N GLY A 165 -8.10 13.79 1.81
CA GLY A 165 -9.49 14.19 1.64
C GLY A 165 -10.21 13.49 0.49
N SER A 166 -9.55 13.22 -0.64
CA SER A 166 -10.15 12.45 -1.72
C SER A 166 -10.61 11.08 -1.25
N THR A 167 -9.80 10.37 -0.46
CA THR A 167 -10.20 9.07 0.11
C THR A 167 -11.23 9.23 1.23
N HIS A 168 -11.21 10.34 1.96
CA HIS A 168 -12.24 10.62 2.96
C HIS A 168 -13.61 10.86 2.33
N LEU A 169 -13.68 11.55 1.18
CA LEU A 169 -14.92 11.65 0.40
C LEU A 169 -15.46 10.28 0.00
N LEU A 170 -14.60 9.32 -0.38
CA LEU A 170 -15.03 7.94 -0.65
C LEU A 170 -15.60 7.25 0.58
N SER A 171 -15.02 7.47 1.77
CA SER A 171 -15.57 6.94 3.03
C SER A 171 -16.96 7.53 3.33
N ALA A 172 -17.15 8.84 3.11
CA ALA A 172 -18.44 9.50 3.25
C ALA A 172 -19.47 8.98 2.25
N ILE A 173 -19.09 8.82 0.97
CA ILE A 173 -19.94 8.26 -0.07
C ILE A 173 -20.40 6.85 0.29
N LEU A 174 -19.48 5.95 0.65
CA LEU A 174 -19.80 4.59 1.07
C LEU A 174 -20.80 4.57 2.22
N THR A 175 -20.58 5.42 3.23
CA THR A 175 -21.48 5.53 4.38
C THR A 175 -22.89 5.94 3.95
N ARG A 176 -23.01 6.88 3.02
CA ARG A 176 -24.33 7.39 2.54
C ARG A 176 -25.08 6.39 1.69
N VAL A 177 -24.42 5.80 0.69
CA VAL A 177 -25.08 4.88 -0.24
C VAL A 177 -25.48 3.56 0.42
N THR A 178 -24.82 3.17 1.53
CA THR A 178 -25.10 1.92 2.23
C THR A 178 -25.88 2.09 3.53
N GLY A 179 -25.93 3.28 4.10
CA GLY A 179 -26.44 3.52 5.46
C GLY A 179 -25.59 2.91 6.57
N LYS A 180 -24.42 2.30 6.25
CA LYS A 180 -23.50 1.66 7.18
C LYS A 180 -22.17 2.42 7.26
N SER A 181 -21.56 2.43 8.44
CA SER A 181 -20.21 2.98 8.55
C SER A 181 -19.19 2.14 7.77
N THR A 182 -18.11 2.77 7.28
CA THR A 182 -17.03 2.05 6.58
C THR A 182 -16.36 0.98 7.45
N LEU A 183 -16.32 1.15 8.77
CA LEU A 183 -15.87 0.07 9.67
C LEU A 183 -16.82 -1.13 9.64
N GLN A 184 -18.15 -0.88 9.63
CA GLN A 184 -19.12 -1.97 9.54
C GLN A 184 -19.03 -2.67 8.18
N LEU A 185 -18.87 -1.91 7.09
CA LEU A 185 -18.64 -2.48 5.75
C LEU A 185 -17.35 -3.32 5.70
N SER A 186 -16.27 -2.85 6.34
CA SER A 186 -15.03 -3.63 6.43
C SER A 186 -15.24 -4.97 7.13
N LYS A 187 -16.03 -4.99 8.21
CA LYS A 187 -16.37 -6.23 8.92
C LYS A 187 -17.26 -7.15 8.09
N ASP A 188 -18.29 -6.60 7.44
CA ASP A 188 -19.26 -7.38 6.68
C ASP A 188 -18.65 -7.96 5.39
N TRP A 189 -17.74 -7.24 4.74
CA TRP A 189 -17.22 -7.59 3.43
C TRP A 189 -15.80 -8.16 3.50
N LEU A 190 -14.84 -7.38 4.00
CA LEU A 190 -13.45 -7.81 4.09
C LEU A 190 -13.19 -8.77 5.25
N GLY A 191 -13.98 -8.71 6.31
CA GLY A 191 -13.94 -9.67 7.42
C GLY A 191 -14.27 -11.11 7.02
N GLN A 192 -14.72 -11.34 5.79
CA GLN A 192 -14.82 -12.68 5.20
C GLN A 192 -13.45 -13.31 4.91
N GLN A 193 -12.38 -12.49 4.83
CA GLN A 193 -11.02 -12.99 4.76
C GLN A 193 -10.54 -13.37 6.17
N PRO A 194 -10.24 -14.65 6.43
CA PRO A 194 -9.70 -15.08 7.72
C PRO A 194 -8.43 -14.30 8.10
N GLY A 195 -8.37 -13.85 9.34
CA GLY A 195 -7.26 -13.04 9.85
C GLY A 195 -7.33 -11.55 9.55
N PHE A 196 -8.26 -11.07 8.71
CA PHE A 196 -8.46 -9.64 8.51
C PHE A 196 -9.30 -9.03 9.64
N ALA A 197 -8.77 -8.00 10.30
CA ALA A 197 -9.49 -7.22 11.30
C ALA A 197 -8.89 -5.82 11.45
N ILE A 198 -9.74 -4.79 11.52
CA ILE A 198 -9.35 -3.43 11.90
C ILE A 198 -9.55 -3.29 13.40
N THR A 199 -8.49 -2.95 14.14
CA THR A 199 -8.53 -2.86 15.61
C THR A 199 -8.96 -1.49 16.12
N ALA A 200 -8.60 -0.41 15.38
CA ALA A 200 -9.02 0.96 15.68
C ALA A 200 -9.05 1.79 14.39
N TRP A 201 -9.97 2.74 14.34
CA TRP A 201 -10.08 3.67 13.22
C TRP A 201 -10.71 4.98 13.70
N ALA A 202 -10.03 6.10 13.48
CA ALA A 202 -10.52 7.41 13.86
C ALA A 202 -11.72 7.86 12.99
N ARG A 203 -12.49 8.82 13.50
CA ARG A 203 -13.63 9.43 12.81
C ARG A 203 -13.45 10.93 12.68
N ASP A 204 -14.14 11.51 11.71
CA ASP A 204 -14.32 12.95 11.61
C ASP A 204 -15.37 13.45 12.64
N PRO A 205 -15.56 14.77 12.77
CA PRO A 205 -16.57 15.36 13.66
C PRO A 205 -18.02 14.95 13.34
N GLN A 206 -18.31 14.45 12.14
CA GLN A 206 -19.62 13.96 11.70
C GLN A 206 -19.81 12.46 11.92
N GLY A 207 -18.78 11.76 12.44
CA GLY A 207 -18.80 10.33 12.70
C GLY A 207 -18.41 9.45 11.52
N VAL A 208 -18.01 10.04 10.38
CA VAL A 208 -17.47 9.29 9.23
C VAL A 208 -16.07 8.78 9.55
N TYR A 209 -15.80 7.50 9.33
CA TYR A 209 -14.47 6.94 9.53
C TYR A 209 -13.45 7.55 8.58
N PHE A 210 -12.27 7.86 9.11
CA PHE A 210 -11.24 8.62 8.43
C PHE A 210 -10.72 7.90 7.18
N GLY A 211 -11.25 8.26 6.02
CA GLY A 211 -10.81 7.66 4.76
C GLY A 211 -9.34 7.96 4.49
N GLY A 212 -8.53 6.90 4.50
CA GLY A 212 -7.13 6.95 4.07
C GLY A 212 -6.11 7.39 5.12
N ASN A 213 -6.46 7.36 6.41
CA ASN A 213 -5.50 7.55 7.52
C ASN A 213 -6.07 7.00 8.84
N GLN A 214 -5.23 7.00 9.90
CA GLN A 214 -5.59 6.72 11.30
C GLN A 214 -6.37 5.40 11.47
N MET A 215 -5.99 4.38 10.71
CA MET A 215 -6.47 3.01 10.81
C MET A 215 -5.38 2.15 11.45
N SER A 216 -5.73 1.35 12.44
CA SER A 216 -4.82 0.41 13.09
C SER A 216 -5.25 -1.03 12.85
N MET A 217 -4.27 -1.87 12.54
CA MET A 217 -4.41 -3.32 12.44
C MET A 217 -3.08 -4.01 12.74
N THR A 218 -3.12 -5.30 12.99
CA THR A 218 -1.88 -6.07 13.16
C THR A 218 -1.19 -6.27 11.80
N PRO A 219 0.14 -6.43 11.76
CA PRO A 219 0.86 -6.83 10.55
C PRO A 219 0.29 -8.09 9.90
N ARG A 220 -0.14 -9.08 10.69
CA ARG A 220 -0.81 -10.30 10.17
C ARG A 220 -2.16 -9.99 9.54
N SER A 221 -2.92 -9.03 10.06
CA SER A 221 -4.17 -8.58 9.44
C SER A 221 -3.92 -7.85 8.12
N LEU A 222 -2.85 -7.05 8.04
CA LEU A 222 -2.45 -6.41 6.79
C LEU A 222 -1.97 -7.44 5.76
N LEU A 223 -1.28 -8.51 6.20
CA LEU A 223 -0.96 -9.66 5.33
C LEU A 223 -2.23 -10.32 4.79
N ALA A 224 -3.22 -10.62 5.65
CA ALA A 224 -4.48 -11.22 5.23
C ALA A 224 -5.20 -10.37 4.16
N PHE A 225 -5.15 -9.04 4.28
CA PHE A 225 -5.64 -8.13 3.25
C PHE A 225 -4.84 -8.26 1.93
N GLY A 226 -3.53 -8.35 2.00
CA GLY A 226 -2.67 -8.56 0.83
C GLY A 226 -2.94 -9.90 0.13
N GLU A 227 -3.14 -10.95 0.90
CA GLU A 227 -3.48 -12.28 0.39
C GLU A 227 -4.79 -12.29 -0.40
N LEU A 228 -5.78 -11.49 0.01
CA LEU A 228 -7.02 -11.34 -0.73
C LEU A 228 -6.77 -10.79 -2.15
N PHE A 229 -5.87 -9.81 -2.28
CA PHE A 229 -5.47 -9.28 -3.59
C PHE A 229 -4.63 -10.26 -4.40
N ARG A 230 -3.68 -10.96 -3.76
CA ARG A 230 -2.86 -11.98 -4.40
C ARG A 230 -3.71 -13.11 -4.99
N SER A 231 -4.73 -13.55 -4.27
CA SER A 231 -5.63 -14.65 -4.65
C SER A 231 -6.73 -14.25 -5.65
N GLY A 232 -6.67 -13.05 -6.24
CA GLY A 232 -7.68 -12.58 -7.19
C GLY A 232 -9.04 -12.29 -6.56
N GLY A 233 -9.07 -11.91 -5.28
CA GLY A 233 -10.28 -11.53 -4.54
C GLY A 233 -11.01 -12.70 -3.88
N ARG A 234 -10.39 -13.88 -3.83
CA ARG A 234 -10.87 -15.03 -3.05
C ARG A 234 -10.23 -15.05 -1.68
N SER A 235 -11.04 -15.28 -0.66
CA SER A 235 -10.54 -15.51 0.70
C SER A 235 -9.81 -16.86 0.78
N THR A 236 -9.00 -17.04 1.83
CA THR A 236 -8.24 -18.28 2.04
C THR A 236 -9.12 -19.51 2.24
N ASP A 237 -10.39 -19.34 2.62
CA ASP A 237 -11.39 -20.38 2.70
C ASP A 237 -12.28 -20.50 1.43
N GLY A 238 -11.87 -19.84 0.32
CA GLY A 238 -12.45 -19.99 -1.01
C GLY A 238 -13.65 -19.09 -1.33
N ARG A 239 -14.12 -18.25 -0.38
CA ARG A 239 -15.24 -17.32 -0.63
C ARG A 239 -14.83 -16.21 -1.60
N HIS A 240 -15.76 -15.79 -2.45
CA HIS A 240 -15.56 -14.66 -3.34
C HIS A 240 -15.87 -13.36 -2.60
N VAL A 241 -14.86 -12.54 -2.34
CA VAL A 241 -14.98 -11.28 -1.57
C VAL A 241 -15.02 -10.07 -2.48
N MET A 242 -14.22 -10.08 -3.56
CA MET A 242 -14.06 -8.97 -4.50
C MET A 242 -13.74 -9.53 -5.89
N SER A 243 -14.15 -8.85 -6.94
CA SER A 243 -13.90 -9.32 -8.31
C SER A 243 -12.43 -9.19 -8.72
N ALA A 244 -11.93 -10.17 -9.47
CA ALA A 244 -10.60 -10.07 -10.10
C ALA A 244 -10.53 -8.87 -11.08
N ARG A 245 -11.68 -8.51 -11.71
CA ARG A 245 -11.79 -7.32 -12.55
C ARG A 245 -11.47 -6.04 -11.76
N TRP A 246 -11.97 -5.92 -10.53
CA TRP A 246 -11.66 -4.78 -9.67
C TRP A 246 -10.19 -4.73 -9.31
N ILE A 247 -9.58 -5.85 -8.95
CA ILE A 247 -8.14 -5.93 -8.63
C ILE A 247 -7.32 -5.46 -9.82
N ALA A 248 -7.57 -5.99 -11.01
CA ALA A 248 -6.87 -5.57 -12.23
C ALA A 248 -7.05 -4.06 -12.51
N ALA A 249 -8.27 -3.53 -12.36
CA ALA A 249 -8.57 -2.11 -12.54
C ALA A 249 -7.85 -1.23 -11.50
N SER A 250 -7.78 -1.70 -10.25
CA SER A 250 -7.12 -0.95 -9.16
C SER A 250 -5.59 -0.91 -9.30
N TRP A 251 -5.00 -1.91 -9.92
CA TRP A 251 -3.55 -1.99 -10.15
C TRP A 251 -3.08 -1.27 -11.42
N ALA A 252 -3.97 -0.94 -12.35
CA ALA A 252 -3.63 -0.21 -13.57
C ALA A 252 -3.27 1.24 -13.23
N PRO A 253 -2.05 1.72 -13.53
CA PRO A 253 -1.66 3.10 -13.27
C PRO A 253 -2.53 4.08 -14.07
N ARG A 254 -3.04 5.12 -13.41
CA ARG A 254 -3.86 6.20 -13.98
C ARG A 254 -3.22 7.56 -13.81
N SER A 255 -2.43 7.70 -12.76
CA SER A 255 -1.63 8.89 -12.48
C SER A 255 -0.22 8.47 -12.07
N ARG A 256 0.65 9.46 -11.87
CA ARG A 256 2.05 9.25 -11.48
C ARG A 256 2.39 10.13 -10.29
N SER A 257 3.01 9.53 -9.28
CA SER A 257 3.48 10.27 -8.10
C SER A 257 4.51 11.31 -8.49
N VAL A 258 4.24 12.56 -8.18
CA VAL A 258 5.20 13.67 -8.36
C VAL A 258 6.39 13.59 -7.39
N PHE A 259 6.29 12.80 -6.33
CA PHE A 259 7.35 12.67 -5.30
C PHE A 259 8.32 11.53 -5.60
N THR A 260 7.84 10.43 -6.18
CA THR A 260 8.63 9.19 -6.35
C THR A 260 8.68 8.71 -7.80
N GLY A 261 7.87 9.28 -8.69
CA GLY A 261 7.73 8.83 -10.07
C GLY A 261 6.96 7.52 -10.23
N ASP A 262 6.47 6.92 -9.14
CA ASP A 262 5.72 5.68 -9.19
C ASP A 262 4.37 5.86 -9.88
N GLY A 263 3.92 4.83 -10.61
CA GLY A 263 2.55 4.77 -11.07
C GLY A 263 1.57 4.67 -9.91
N TYR A 264 0.37 5.21 -10.06
CA TYR A 264 -0.69 5.11 -9.06
C TYR A 264 -2.02 4.75 -9.73
N GLY A 265 -2.63 3.67 -9.26
CA GLY A 265 -3.94 3.22 -9.69
C GLY A 265 -5.04 3.65 -8.72
N TYR A 266 -5.96 2.75 -8.40
CA TYR A 266 -7.00 3.01 -7.39
C TYR A 266 -6.51 2.60 -6.00
N GLY A 267 -5.82 3.54 -5.34
CA GLY A 267 -5.26 3.34 -3.99
C GLY A 267 -3.92 2.62 -3.95
N TRP A 268 -3.41 2.09 -5.06
CA TRP A 268 -2.18 1.29 -5.13
C TRP A 268 -1.09 2.01 -5.91
N PHE A 269 0.12 2.00 -5.37
CA PHE A 269 1.33 2.35 -6.10
C PHE A 269 1.82 1.18 -6.96
N ALA A 270 2.51 1.50 -8.04
CA ALA A 270 3.12 0.54 -8.95
C ALA A 270 4.56 0.94 -9.29
N ARG A 271 5.50 0.03 -9.08
CA ARG A 271 6.92 0.23 -9.37
C ARG A 271 7.59 -1.07 -9.80
N ARG A 272 8.69 -0.97 -10.51
CA ARG A 272 9.58 -2.09 -10.77
C ARG A 272 10.68 -2.13 -9.70
N ILE A 273 10.77 -3.24 -8.94
CA ILE A 273 11.73 -3.45 -7.84
C ILE A 273 12.39 -4.82 -8.05
N GLY A 274 13.72 -4.88 -8.01
CA GLY A 274 14.45 -6.15 -8.19
C GLY A 274 14.09 -6.89 -9.49
N GLY A 275 13.78 -6.14 -10.55
CA GLY A 275 13.37 -6.72 -11.83
C GLY A 275 11.91 -7.17 -11.91
N GLN A 276 11.14 -7.12 -10.82
CA GLN A 276 9.74 -7.54 -10.74
C GLN A 276 8.78 -6.33 -10.74
N ASP A 277 7.60 -6.52 -11.32
CA ASP A 277 6.49 -5.56 -11.20
C ASP A 277 5.83 -5.73 -9.83
N VAL A 278 5.86 -4.66 -9.04
CA VAL A 278 5.35 -4.64 -7.66
C VAL A 278 4.17 -3.71 -7.55
N ARG A 279 3.13 -4.14 -6.86
CA ARG A 279 2.02 -3.32 -6.41
C ARG A 279 2.16 -3.12 -4.90
N PHE A 280 2.00 -1.88 -4.43
CA PHE A 280 2.20 -1.66 -3.00
C PHE A 280 1.30 -0.57 -2.43
N ALA A 281 0.89 -0.77 -1.17
CA ALA A 281 0.36 0.26 -0.31
C ALA A 281 1.50 0.88 0.49
N TRP A 282 1.44 2.20 0.67
CA TRP A 282 2.44 2.94 1.43
C TRP A 282 1.78 3.88 2.42
N GLY A 283 2.13 3.72 3.71
CA GLY A 283 1.80 4.62 4.80
C GLY A 283 3.03 5.36 5.33
N TYR A 284 2.80 6.57 5.82
CA TYR A 284 3.82 7.37 6.48
C TYR A 284 4.55 6.53 7.54
N GLY A 285 5.86 6.74 7.70
CA GLY A 285 6.70 5.96 8.59
C GLY A 285 7.21 4.65 7.99
N GLY A 286 6.77 4.24 6.79
CA GLY A 286 7.19 2.97 6.18
C GLY A 286 6.23 1.81 6.49
N GLN A 287 4.93 2.09 6.54
CA GLN A 287 3.89 1.05 6.63
C GLN A 287 3.65 0.51 5.21
N MET A 288 4.17 -0.67 4.91
CA MET A 288 4.20 -1.22 3.55
C MET A 288 3.44 -2.53 3.47
N LEU A 289 2.66 -2.66 2.40
CA LEU A 289 2.14 -3.93 1.90
C LEU A 289 2.56 -4.06 0.45
N TYR A 290 3.40 -5.03 0.15
CA TYR A 290 3.87 -5.33 -1.20
C TYR A 290 3.22 -6.60 -1.73
N ILE A 291 2.82 -6.57 -3.00
CA ILE A 291 2.36 -7.73 -3.75
C ILE A 291 3.19 -7.83 -5.01
N VAL A 292 3.80 -9.00 -5.22
CA VAL A 292 4.61 -9.33 -6.41
C VAL A 292 3.92 -10.47 -7.15
N PRO A 293 3.03 -10.16 -8.11
CA PRO A 293 2.19 -11.19 -8.74
C PRO A 293 2.99 -12.31 -9.42
N ALA A 294 4.10 -11.96 -10.08
CA ALA A 294 4.94 -12.94 -10.79
C ALA A 294 5.62 -13.96 -9.86
N LEU A 295 5.75 -13.66 -8.57
CA LEU A 295 6.33 -14.54 -7.56
C LEU A 295 5.28 -15.14 -6.62
N ASP A 296 4.00 -14.81 -6.83
CA ASP A 296 2.90 -15.16 -5.93
C ASP A 296 3.20 -14.79 -4.45
N LEU A 297 3.82 -13.60 -4.27
CA LEU A 297 4.45 -13.14 -3.04
C LEU A 297 3.71 -11.95 -2.45
N VAL A 298 3.52 -11.97 -1.13
CA VAL A 298 3.07 -10.85 -0.32
C VAL A 298 4.11 -10.57 0.77
N VAL A 299 4.52 -9.31 0.91
CA VAL A 299 5.42 -8.88 1.97
C VAL A 299 4.81 -7.70 2.71
N VAL A 300 4.74 -7.81 4.03
CA VAL A 300 4.35 -6.72 4.92
C VAL A 300 5.58 -6.23 5.67
N MET A 301 5.80 -4.92 5.67
CA MET A 301 6.80 -4.28 6.52
C MET A 301 6.10 -3.18 7.30
N THR A 302 6.20 -3.21 8.63
CA THR A 302 5.75 -2.09 9.46
C THR A 302 6.94 -1.44 10.13
N SER A 303 6.85 -0.15 10.33
CA SER A 303 7.91 0.67 10.90
C SER A 303 7.32 1.62 11.94
N ASP A 304 8.16 2.41 12.59
CA ASP A 304 7.73 3.44 13.51
C ASP A 304 6.78 4.43 12.78
N PRO A 305 5.51 4.51 13.18
CA PRO A 305 4.52 5.32 12.46
C PRO A 305 4.72 6.83 12.62
N ASP A 306 5.62 7.26 13.50
CA ASP A 306 5.84 8.68 13.80
C ASP A 306 7.14 9.24 13.19
N GLN A 307 7.96 8.38 12.54
CA GLN A 307 9.16 8.77 11.82
C GLN A 307 8.88 8.92 10.31
N PRO A 308 9.48 9.93 9.62
CA PRO A 308 9.29 10.10 8.18
C PRO A 308 9.95 8.97 7.37
N SER A 309 9.32 8.56 6.27
CA SER A 309 9.90 7.56 5.36
C SER A 309 10.21 8.10 3.95
N GLY A 310 9.42 9.03 3.44
CA GLY A 310 9.59 9.55 2.09
C GLY A 310 10.77 10.51 1.94
N SER A 311 10.87 11.49 2.84
CA SER A 311 11.92 12.52 2.80
C SER A 311 13.27 12.07 3.39
N SER A 312 13.28 10.98 4.16
CA SER A 312 14.49 10.45 4.82
C SER A 312 15.27 9.47 3.94
N GLY A 313 14.77 9.10 2.77
CA GLY A 313 15.34 8.00 1.97
C GLY A 313 14.93 6.59 2.43
N TYR A 314 14.31 6.45 3.58
CA TYR A 314 13.95 5.17 4.18
C TYR A 314 13.01 4.32 3.30
N LEU A 315 12.13 4.95 2.51
CA LEU A 315 11.30 4.22 1.54
C LEU A 315 12.17 3.40 0.54
N LEU A 316 13.29 3.98 0.09
CA LEU A 316 14.20 3.27 -0.83
C LEU A 316 14.93 2.11 -0.12
N GLU A 317 15.24 2.24 1.17
CA GLU A 317 15.80 1.15 1.96
C GLU A 317 14.82 -0.02 2.10
N LEU A 318 13.51 0.26 2.31
CA LEU A 318 12.46 -0.76 2.33
C LEU A 318 12.29 -1.44 0.96
N HIS A 319 12.38 -0.69 -0.15
CA HIS A 319 12.38 -1.26 -1.50
C HIS A 319 13.62 -2.14 -1.74
N ALA A 320 14.79 -1.70 -1.26
CA ALA A 320 16.02 -2.49 -1.33
C ALA A 320 15.94 -3.78 -0.49
N LEU A 321 15.30 -3.72 0.69
CA LEU A 321 15.05 -4.91 1.51
C LEU A 321 14.12 -5.88 0.76
N LEU A 322 13.03 -5.40 0.15
CA LEU A 322 12.17 -6.24 -0.69
C LEU A 322 12.96 -6.89 -1.83
N ALA A 323 13.83 -6.15 -2.52
CA ALA A 323 14.66 -6.70 -3.59
C ALA A 323 15.59 -7.80 -3.08
N ARG A 324 16.21 -7.63 -1.91
CA ARG A 324 17.03 -8.67 -1.25
C ARG A 324 16.20 -9.90 -0.87
N ILE A 325 15.00 -9.71 -0.31
CA ILE A 325 14.08 -10.82 0.01
C ILE A 325 13.77 -11.62 -1.25
N MET A 326 13.40 -10.95 -2.36
CA MET A 326 13.07 -11.62 -3.62
C MET A 326 14.26 -12.37 -4.25
N ALA A 327 15.49 -11.97 -3.93
CA ALA A 327 16.72 -12.61 -4.43
C ALA A 327 17.17 -13.82 -3.59
N THR A 328 16.50 -14.15 -2.49
CA THR A 328 16.87 -15.29 -1.64
C THR A 328 16.57 -16.62 -2.35
N PRO A 329 17.35 -17.68 -2.06
CA PRO A 329 17.15 -18.99 -2.68
C PRO A 329 15.74 -19.55 -2.51
N GLU A 330 15.10 -19.31 -1.37
CA GLU A 330 13.74 -19.74 -1.05
C GLU A 330 12.67 -19.14 -1.99
N LEU A 331 12.97 -17.97 -2.57
CA LEU A 331 12.07 -17.26 -3.50
C LEU A 331 12.54 -17.36 -4.95
N ALA A 332 13.82 -17.64 -5.21
CA ALA A 332 14.38 -17.84 -6.54
C ALA A 332 14.01 -19.21 -7.13
N ALA A 333 13.81 -20.25 -6.30
CA ALA A 333 13.33 -21.56 -6.75
C ALA A 333 11.89 -21.44 -7.26
N ARG A 334 11.69 -21.84 -8.55
CA ARG A 334 10.39 -21.89 -9.21
C ARG A 334 9.58 -23.09 -8.76
#